data_5928ad59ed246257731043d3a18eacc5
#
_entry.id   5928ad59ed246257731043d3a18eacc5
#
_cell.length_a   1.000
_cell.length_b   1.000
_cell.length_c   1.000
_cell.angle_alpha   90.00
_cell.angle_beta   90.00
_cell.angle_gamma   90.00
#
_symmetry.space_group_name_H-M   'P 1'
#
loop_
_entity.id
_entity.type
_entity.pdbx_description
1 polymer ?
#
loop_
_entity_poly.entity_id
_entity_poly.type
_entity_poly.pdbx_seq_one_letter_code
_entity_poly.pdbx_strand_id
1 'polypeptide(L)'
;YISTFSKAKSTTVKSNLSVKQMLNAIKTDNSGAKQIKRYTDGGVNISKYKTTYDKFKAIYVWHAKNFKKHGWNCVGCNSNFNNCLAALFAKSQKRYDSFITLEAGKVKNNDGSRPIHKWAAIYLAGKPYIFDPRLQGYTKSYTPTTYFAIAKGSKRAKAIYIYENGYGTFYPDE
;
A
#
# COMPACT_ATOMS: atom_id res chain seq x y z
N TYR A 1 -4.06 14.35 3.64
CA TYR A 1 -3.61 13.29 4.38
C TYR A 1 -2.20 13.39 4.83
N ILE A 2 -1.73 12.75 5.69
CA ILE A 2 -0.69 13.15 6.44
C ILE A 2 0.67 13.07 5.94
N SER A 3 1.30 14.09 5.84
CA SER A 3 2.64 14.14 5.38
C SER A 3 3.67 14.05 6.46
N THR A 4 3.24 14.25 7.66
CA THR A 4 4.17 14.26 8.76
C THR A 4 4.55 12.90 9.20
N PHE A 5 4.71 12.03 8.26
CA PHE A 5 5.01 10.71 8.61
C PHE A 5 6.20 10.67 9.42
N SER A 6 6.00 10.24 10.55
CA SER A 6 7.07 10.15 11.44
C SER A 6 8.00 9.09 10.99
N LYS A 7 9.04 9.51 10.50
CA LYS A 7 10.08 8.60 10.17
C LYS A 7 10.42 7.74 11.36
N ALA A 8 10.31 8.31 12.52
CA ALA A 8 10.64 7.58 13.74
C ALA A 8 9.73 6.40 14.00
N LYS A 9 8.49 6.45 13.53
CA LYS A 9 7.55 5.37 13.82
C LYS A 9 7.83 4.11 13.03
N SER A 10 8.40 4.25 11.86
CA SER A 10 8.74 3.10 11.03
C SER A 10 10.20 2.71 11.11
N THR A 11 11.00 3.47 11.88
CA THR A 11 12.45 3.28 11.88
C THR A 11 12.96 2.39 12.97
N THR A 12 12.13 1.59 13.58
CA THR A 12 12.60 0.51 14.41
C THR A 12 13.36 -0.54 13.60
N VAL A 13 13.30 -0.41 12.29
CA VAL A 13 13.90 -1.31 11.34
C VAL A 13 15.10 -0.66 10.69
N LYS A 14 16.18 -1.41 10.55
CA LYS A 14 17.41 -0.90 9.94
C LYS A 14 17.22 -0.62 8.47
N SER A 15 17.74 0.50 8.00
CA SER A 15 17.50 0.99 6.62
C SER A 15 18.13 0.13 5.52
N ASN A 16 19.11 -0.70 5.84
CA ASN A 16 19.76 -1.56 4.85
C ASN A 16 19.07 -2.93 4.69
N LEU A 17 17.96 -3.15 5.36
CA LEU A 17 17.22 -4.39 5.23
C LEU A 17 16.36 -4.38 3.96
N SER A 18 16.10 -5.57 3.42
CA SER A 18 15.13 -5.70 2.33
C SER A 18 13.72 -5.34 2.81
N VAL A 19 12.82 -5.03 1.88
CA VAL A 19 11.44 -4.70 2.23
C VAL A 19 10.76 -5.84 2.98
N LYS A 20 11.00 -7.08 2.57
CA LYS A 20 10.46 -8.23 3.28
C LYS A 20 10.94 -8.27 4.73
N GLN A 21 12.22 -8.06 4.95
CA GLN A 21 12.77 -8.03 6.31
C GLN A 21 12.22 -6.86 7.11
N MET A 22 12.08 -5.68 6.48
CA MET A 22 11.50 -4.52 7.14
C MET A 22 10.06 -4.76 7.58
N LEU A 23 9.25 -5.38 6.72
CA LEU A 23 7.88 -5.74 7.08
C LEU A 23 7.84 -6.77 8.20
N ASN A 24 8.69 -7.79 8.13
CA ASN A 24 8.73 -8.82 9.16
C ASN A 24 9.23 -8.32 10.51
N ALA A 25 9.99 -7.24 10.51
CA ALA A 25 10.43 -6.63 11.78
C ALA A 25 9.29 -5.90 12.49
N ILE A 26 8.23 -5.53 11.78
CA ILE A 26 7.05 -4.95 12.39
C ILE A 26 6.19 -6.09 12.90
N LYS A 27 6.10 -6.21 14.21
CA LYS A 27 5.30 -7.27 14.80
C LYS A 27 3.83 -6.97 14.66
N THR A 28 3.06 -7.96 14.23
CA THR A 28 1.62 -7.86 14.12
C THR A 28 0.98 -9.01 14.89
N ASP A 29 -0.20 -8.76 15.37
CA ASP A 29 -1.03 -9.82 15.95
C ASP A 29 -2.28 -10.00 15.09
N ASN A 30 -3.26 -10.72 15.61
CA ASN A 30 -4.49 -10.97 14.89
C ASN A 30 -5.66 -10.10 15.36
N SER A 31 -5.37 -9.02 16.08
CA SER A 31 -6.44 -8.16 16.61
C SER A 31 -7.29 -7.52 15.52
N GLY A 32 -6.71 -7.25 14.36
CA GLY A 32 -7.43 -6.71 13.21
C GLY A 32 -8.04 -7.74 12.27
N ALA A 33 -7.93 -9.02 12.58
CA ALA A 33 -8.32 -10.08 11.64
C ALA A 33 -9.79 -10.02 11.22
N LYS A 34 -10.67 -9.75 12.15
CA LYS A 34 -12.11 -9.65 11.89
C LYS A 34 -12.40 -8.50 10.94
N GLN A 35 -11.76 -7.36 11.15
CA GLN A 35 -11.96 -6.18 10.32
C GLN A 35 -11.40 -6.38 8.92
N ILE A 36 -10.23 -6.99 8.80
CA ILE A 36 -9.63 -7.32 7.51
C ILE A 36 -10.52 -8.30 6.73
N LYS A 37 -11.07 -9.30 7.41
CA LYS A 37 -12.03 -10.20 6.76
C LYS A 37 -13.23 -9.45 6.22
N ARG A 38 -13.76 -8.50 6.98
CA ARG A 38 -14.89 -7.69 6.52
C ARG A 38 -14.54 -6.85 5.30
N TYR A 39 -13.37 -6.20 5.31
CA TYR A 39 -12.93 -5.38 4.19
C TYR A 39 -12.60 -6.20 2.94
N THR A 40 -12.38 -7.48 3.08
CA THR A 40 -12.01 -8.37 1.98
C THR A 40 -13.05 -9.45 1.69
N ASP A 41 -14.30 -9.22 2.10
CA ASP A 41 -15.41 -10.17 1.87
C ASP A 41 -15.08 -11.59 2.34
N GLY A 42 -14.36 -11.72 3.43
CA GLY A 42 -13.89 -13.00 3.92
C GLY A 42 -12.70 -13.57 3.17
N GLY A 43 -12.17 -12.85 2.18
CA GLY A 43 -11.11 -13.36 1.30
C GLY A 43 -9.73 -13.43 1.95
N VAL A 44 -9.48 -12.63 2.99
CA VAL A 44 -8.19 -12.65 3.67
C VAL A 44 -8.38 -12.92 5.15
N ASN A 45 -7.84 -14.05 5.60
CA ASN A 45 -7.77 -14.38 7.01
C ASN A 45 -6.30 -14.34 7.43
N ILE A 46 -5.89 -13.24 8.04
CA ILE A 46 -4.48 -13.07 8.45
C ILE A 46 -4.02 -14.08 9.49
N SER A 47 -4.95 -14.69 10.21
CA SER A 47 -4.60 -15.71 11.21
C SER A 47 -3.94 -16.94 10.59
N LYS A 48 -4.09 -17.13 9.30
CA LYS A 48 -3.46 -18.25 8.58
C LYS A 48 -1.99 -18.02 8.26
N TYR A 49 -1.49 -16.84 8.50
CA TYR A 49 -0.12 -16.47 8.14
C TYR A 49 0.70 -16.19 9.39
N LYS A 50 1.96 -16.59 9.38
CA LYS A 50 2.85 -16.45 10.53
C LYS A 50 3.64 -15.16 10.53
N THR A 51 3.97 -14.64 9.34
CA THR A 51 4.82 -13.46 9.24
C THR A 51 4.01 -12.24 8.81
N THR A 52 4.47 -11.08 9.23
CA THR A 52 3.86 -9.82 8.82
C THR A 52 3.90 -9.65 7.30
N TYR A 53 5.01 -10.04 6.69
CA TYR A 53 5.14 -9.98 5.23
C TYR A 53 4.06 -10.81 4.54
N ASP A 54 3.82 -12.04 5.00
CA ASP A 54 2.82 -12.90 4.37
C ASP A 54 1.41 -12.37 4.58
N LYS A 55 1.11 -11.80 5.73
CA LYS A 55 -0.17 -11.14 5.98
C LYS A 55 -0.36 -9.94 5.04
N PHE A 56 0.66 -9.11 4.93
CA PHE A 56 0.66 -7.95 4.04
C PHE A 56 0.49 -8.37 2.58
N LYS A 57 1.24 -9.36 2.16
CA LYS A 57 1.18 -9.89 0.80
C LYS A 57 -0.22 -10.42 0.47
N ALA A 58 -0.83 -11.15 1.38
CA ALA A 58 -2.18 -11.68 1.17
C ALA A 58 -3.20 -10.56 0.96
N ILE A 59 -3.11 -9.50 1.74
CA ILE A 59 -3.95 -8.32 1.60
C ILE A 59 -3.73 -7.67 0.24
N TYR A 60 -2.48 -7.47 -0.14
CA TYR A 60 -2.11 -6.86 -1.41
C TYR A 60 -2.65 -7.66 -2.60
N VAL A 61 -2.39 -8.97 -2.61
CA VAL A 61 -2.83 -9.85 -3.69
C VAL A 61 -4.34 -9.88 -3.81
N TRP A 62 -5.05 -9.90 -2.70
CA TRP A 62 -6.51 -9.88 -2.73
C TRP A 62 -7.03 -8.63 -3.45
N HIS A 63 -6.47 -7.45 -3.14
CA HIS A 63 -6.89 -6.21 -3.79
C HIS A 63 -6.56 -6.23 -5.28
N ALA A 64 -5.38 -6.70 -5.65
CA ALA A 64 -5.00 -6.81 -7.06
C ALA A 64 -5.95 -7.70 -7.86
N LYS A 65 -6.46 -8.75 -7.23
CA LYS A 65 -7.37 -9.70 -7.89
C LYS A 65 -8.82 -9.24 -7.93
N ASN A 66 -9.26 -8.46 -6.95
CA ASN A 66 -10.69 -8.27 -6.70
C ASN A 66 -11.22 -6.86 -6.95
N PHE A 67 -10.37 -5.88 -7.24
CA PHE A 67 -10.86 -4.52 -7.39
C PHE A 67 -11.86 -4.36 -8.53
N LYS A 68 -11.68 -5.12 -9.62
CA LYS A 68 -12.60 -5.05 -10.76
C LYS A 68 -13.97 -5.58 -10.40
N LYS A 69 -14.02 -6.65 -9.62
CA LYS A 69 -15.27 -7.25 -9.14
C LYS A 69 -16.08 -6.23 -8.34
N HIS A 70 -15.41 -5.38 -7.58
CA HIS A 70 -16.05 -4.35 -6.78
C HIS A 70 -16.32 -3.06 -7.55
N GLY A 71 -15.85 -2.96 -8.79
CA GLY A 71 -15.95 -1.72 -9.54
C GLY A 71 -15.13 -0.59 -8.94
N TRP A 72 -14.08 -0.90 -8.20
CA TRP A 72 -13.29 0.12 -7.54
C TRP A 72 -12.34 0.81 -8.51
N ASN A 73 -12.31 2.14 -8.45
CA ASN A 73 -11.26 2.93 -9.07
C ASN A 73 -10.01 2.93 -8.18
N CYS A 74 -9.03 3.77 -8.49
CA CYS A 74 -7.79 3.82 -7.72
C CYS A 74 -8.04 4.23 -6.26
N VAL A 75 -8.99 5.11 -6.03
CA VAL A 75 -9.33 5.52 -4.65
C VAL A 75 -9.96 4.36 -3.90
N GLY A 76 -10.97 3.74 -4.48
CA GLY A 76 -11.67 2.64 -3.81
C GLY A 76 -10.74 1.49 -3.48
N CYS A 77 -9.94 1.07 -4.45
CA CYS A 77 -9.01 -0.04 -4.26
C CYS A 77 -7.93 0.31 -3.23
N ASN A 78 -7.22 1.40 -3.45
CA ASN A 78 -6.05 1.70 -2.63
C ASN A 78 -6.42 2.23 -1.25
N SER A 79 -7.59 2.86 -1.10
CA SER A 79 -8.10 3.21 0.22
C SER A 79 -8.49 1.99 1.03
N ASN A 80 -9.15 1.03 0.40
CA ASN A 80 -9.51 -0.21 1.08
C ASN A 80 -8.27 -1.01 1.48
N PHE A 81 -7.28 -1.02 0.61
CA PHE A 81 -5.98 -1.60 0.94
C PHE A 81 -5.37 -0.94 2.17
N ASN A 82 -5.34 0.38 2.21
CA ASN A 82 -4.82 1.12 3.36
C ASN A 82 -5.63 0.86 4.64
N ASN A 83 -6.93 0.73 4.53
CA ASN A 83 -7.78 0.39 5.69
C ASN A 83 -7.43 -0.99 6.26
N CYS A 84 -7.16 -1.95 5.39
CA CYS A 84 -6.70 -3.26 5.83
C CYS A 84 -5.33 -3.18 6.52
N LEU A 85 -4.42 -2.36 5.98
CA LEU A 85 -3.11 -2.18 6.60
C LEU A 85 -3.20 -1.47 7.94
N ALA A 86 -4.10 -0.50 8.06
CA ALA A 86 -4.35 0.15 9.34
C ALA A 86 -4.79 -0.87 10.40
N ALA A 87 -5.65 -1.79 10.02
CA ALA A 87 -6.09 -2.85 10.92
C ALA A 87 -4.96 -3.85 11.22
N LEU A 88 -4.14 -4.16 10.23
CA LEU A 88 -3.00 -5.07 10.40
C LEU A 88 -1.97 -4.50 11.39
N PHE A 89 -1.67 -3.21 11.27
CA PHE A 89 -0.59 -2.57 12.03
C PHE A 89 -1.07 -1.88 13.31
N ALA A 90 -2.35 -1.90 13.61
CA ALA A 90 -2.92 -1.08 14.68
C ALA A 90 -2.27 -1.30 16.04
N LYS A 91 -1.88 -2.52 16.35
CA LYS A 91 -1.25 -2.84 17.64
C LYS A 91 0.25 -2.56 17.63
N SER A 92 0.88 -2.64 16.48
CA SER A 92 2.34 -2.46 16.36
C SER A 92 2.73 -1.01 16.23
N GLN A 93 1.84 -0.20 15.67
CA GLN A 93 2.07 1.21 15.43
C GLN A 93 0.91 2.00 16.00
N LYS A 94 1.13 2.68 17.09
CA LYS A 94 0.08 3.51 17.71
C LYS A 94 -0.43 4.60 16.78
N ARG A 95 0.40 4.99 15.83
CA ARG A 95 0.09 6.04 14.88
C ARG A 95 0.36 5.54 13.48
N TYR A 96 -0.41 4.52 13.10
CA TYR A 96 -0.25 3.99 11.75
C TYR A 96 -0.42 5.08 10.69
N ASP A 97 -1.25 6.06 10.95
CA ASP A 97 -1.44 7.20 10.06
C ASP A 97 -0.17 8.00 9.84
N SER A 98 0.84 7.82 10.66
CA SER A 98 2.11 8.49 10.46
C SER A 98 3.03 7.75 9.51
N PHE A 99 2.66 6.56 9.04
CA PHE A 99 3.49 5.85 8.09
C PHE A 99 2.72 5.15 6.95
N ILE A 100 1.41 5.31 6.91
CA ILE A 100 0.56 4.82 5.81
C ILE A 100 -0.19 6.01 5.24
N THR A 101 -0.14 6.20 3.93
CA THR A 101 -0.85 7.29 3.28
C THR A 101 -1.33 6.89 1.91
N LEU A 102 -2.25 7.69 1.40
CA LEU A 102 -2.70 7.62 0.02
C LEU A 102 -2.16 8.86 -0.69
N GLU A 103 -1.27 8.65 -1.62
CA GLU A 103 -0.69 9.73 -2.41
C GLU A 103 -1.40 9.90 -3.73
N ALA A 104 -1.31 11.07 -4.31
CA ALA A 104 -1.96 11.40 -5.57
C ALA A 104 -0.99 12.06 -6.54
N GLY A 105 -1.30 11.92 -7.79
CA GLY A 105 -0.53 12.47 -8.89
C GLY A 105 -1.04 11.90 -10.19
N LYS A 106 -0.13 11.53 -11.07
CA LYS A 106 -0.45 10.92 -12.35
C LYS A 106 0.40 9.69 -12.57
N VAL A 107 -0.07 8.79 -13.42
CA VAL A 107 0.75 7.66 -13.87
C VAL A 107 1.05 7.83 -15.34
N LYS A 108 2.21 7.30 -15.75
CA LYS A 108 2.65 7.34 -17.13
C LYS A 108 2.26 6.02 -17.79
N ASN A 109 1.32 6.08 -18.73
CA ASN A 109 0.93 4.92 -19.49
C ASN A 109 1.80 4.76 -20.74
N ASN A 110 1.86 3.54 -21.26
CA ASN A 110 2.62 3.24 -22.46
C ASN A 110 2.11 3.97 -23.71
N ASP A 111 0.83 4.34 -23.72
CA ASP A 111 0.24 5.09 -24.83
C ASP A 111 0.49 6.60 -24.73
N GLY A 112 1.28 7.03 -23.77
CA GLY A 112 1.58 8.43 -23.55
C GLY A 112 0.58 9.18 -22.68
N SER A 113 -0.54 8.58 -22.35
CA SER A 113 -1.50 9.23 -21.47
C SER A 113 -0.97 9.33 -20.03
N ARG A 114 -1.46 10.31 -19.30
CA ARG A 114 -1.03 10.59 -17.94
C ARG A 114 -2.25 10.81 -17.04
N PRO A 115 -3.06 9.77 -16.83
CA PRO A 115 -4.26 9.94 -16.01
C PRO A 115 -3.91 10.21 -14.56
N ILE A 116 -4.79 10.93 -13.89
CA ILE A 116 -4.72 11.13 -12.46
C ILE A 116 -4.84 9.78 -11.78
N HIS A 117 -4.08 9.58 -10.72
CA HIS A 117 -4.04 8.31 -10.03
C HIS A 117 -3.73 8.50 -8.55
N LYS A 118 -4.20 7.58 -7.73
CA LYS A 118 -3.80 7.49 -6.32
C LYS A 118 -3.20 6.13 -6.03
N TRP A 119 -2.21 6.13 -5.18
CA TRP A 119 -1.50 4.92 -4.78
C TRP A 119 -1.19 4.96 -3.30
N ALA A 120 -0.92 3.80 -2.72
CA ALA A 120 -0.52 3.71 -1.33
C ALA A 120 0.97 3.95 -1.20
N ALA A 121 1.34 4.67 -0.17
CA ALA A 121 2.73 4.85 0.22
C ALA A 121 2.89 4.49 1.70
N ILE A 122 3.94 3.74 1.98
CA ILE A 122 4.21 3.26 3.33
C ILE A 122 5.65 3.58 3.67
N TYR A 123 5.85 4.19 4.84
CA TYR A 123 7.20 4.49 5.32
C TYR A 123 7.74 3.28 6.06
N LEU A 124 8.86 2.76 5.56
CA LEU A 124 9.60 1.68 6.19
C LEU A 124 11.04 2.15 6.41
N ALA A 125 11.51 2.05 7.63
CA ALA A 125 12.84 2.55 7.99
C ALA A 125 13.06 4.01 7.59
N GLY A 126 12.01 4.82 7.72
CA GLY A 126 12.08 6.25 7.41
C GLY A 126 11.99 6.61 5.94
N LYS A 127 11.80 5.63 5.06
CA LYS A 127 11.72 5.85 3.61
C LYS A 127 10.36 5.43 3.08
N PRO A 128 9.76 6.21 2.18
CA PRO A 128 8.48 5.85 1.59
C PRO A 128 8.66 4.85 0.45
N TYR A 129 7.79 3.86 0.45
CA TYR A 129 7.70 2.87 -0.60
C TYR A 129 6.28 2.85 -1.15
N ILE A 130 6.17 2.75 -2.47
CA ILE A 130 4.88 2.74 -3.18
C ILE A 130 4.39 1.31 -3.30
N PHE A 131 3.10 1.13 -3.01
CA PHE A 131 2.39 -0.12 -3.21
C PHE A 131 1.11 0.20 -3.96
N ASP A 132 0.90 -0.46 -5.09
CA ASP A 132 -0.23 -0.13 -5.97
C ASP A 132 -0.91 -1.40 -6.46
N PRO A 133 -1.73 -2.02 -5.62
CA PRO A 133 -2.40 -3.26 -6.00
C PRO A 133 -3.33 -3.08 -7.18
N ARG A 134 -3.87 -1.88 -7.40
CA ARG A 134 -4.73 -1.66 -8.54
C ARG A 134 -3.97 -1.77 -9.86
N LEU A 135 -2.83 -1.11 -9.99
CA LEU A 135 -2.02 -1.27 -11.20
C LEU A 135 -1.46 -2.69 -11.32
N GLN A 136 -1.10 -3.29 -10.19
CA GLN A 136 -0.65 -4.69 -10.20
C GLN A 136 -1.70 -5.60 -10.82
N GLY A 137 -2.96 -5.38 -10.53
CA GLY A 137 -4.04 -6.21 -11.09
C GLY A 137 -4.19 -6.11 -12.59
N TYR A 138 -3.78 -5.00 -13.21
CA TYR A 138 -3.82 -4.88 -14.67
C TYR A 138 -2.70 -5.65 -15.36
N THR A 139 -1.66 -6.04 -14.66
CA THR A 139 -0.57 -6.82 -15.25
C THR A 139 -0.95 -8.28 -15.47
N LYS A 140 -2.10 -8.72 -14.99
CA LYS A 140 -2.53 -10.12 -14.96
C LYS A 140 -1.60 -11.02 -14.15
N SER A 141 -0.58 -10.46 -13.56
CA SER A 141 0.26 -11.16 -12.58
C SER A 141 -0.07 -10.57 -11.22
N TYR A 142 -0.74 -11.35 -10.41
CA TYR A 142 -1.16 -10.88 -9.09
C TYR A 142 -0.08 -11.06 -8.04
N THR A 143 1.00 -11.72 -8.39
CA THR A 143 2.15 -11.83 -7.50
C THR A 143 2.78 -10.45 -7.33
N PRO A 144 3.13 -10.05 -6.13
CA PRO A 144 3.71 -8.74 -5.88
C PRO A 144 5.09 -8.62 -6.53
N THR A 145 5.15 -7.96 -7.66
CA THR A 145 6.40 -7.82 -8.42
C THR A 145 6.55 -6.41 -8.96
N THR A 146 5.65 -5.99 -9.84
CA THR A 146 5.82 -4.78 -10.63
C THR A 146 5.49 -3.51 -9.83
N TYR A 147 4.43 -3.53 -9.07
CA TYR A 147 3.92 -2.37 -8.35
C TYR A 147 3.92 -2.58 -6.84
N PHE A 148 4.94 -3.28 -6.36
CA PHE A 148 5.07 -3.62 -4.96
C PHE A 148 6.42 -3.13 -4.45
N ALA A 149 6.41 -2.35 -3.39
CA ALA A 149 7.62 -1.87 -2.72
C ALA A 149 8.56 -1.07 -3.63
N ILE A 150 8.00 -0.15 -4.39
CA ILE A 150 8.80 0.74 -5.22
C ILE A 150 9.28 1.90 -4.37
N ALA A 151 10.59 2.04 -4.20
CA ALA A 151 11.13 3.16 -3.44
C ALA A 151 10.75 4.48 -4.10
N LYS A 152 10.07 5.34 -3.37
CA LYS A 152 9.71 6.67 -3.86
C LYS A 152 10.97 7.46 -4.16
N GLY A 153 11.00 8.16 -5.29
CA GLY A 153 12.19 8.88 -5.72
C GLY A 153 13.18 8.02 -6.47
N SER A 154 12.98 6.72 -6.55
CA SER A 154 13.83 5.85 -7.36
C SER A 154 13.60 6.09 -8.86
N LYS A 155 14.52 5.63 -9.67
CA LYS A 155 14.39 5.69 -11.13
C LYS A 155 13.12 4.99 -11.60
N ARG A 156 12.81 3.84 -10.98
CA ARG A 156 11.61 3.09 -11.31
C ARG A 156 10.34 3.84 -10.94
N ALA A 157 10.29 4.44 -9.76
CA ALA A 157 9.14 5.23 -9.36
C ALA A 157 8.91 6.40 -10.32
N LYS A 158 9.98 7.09 -10.70
CA LYS A 158 9.89 8.23 -11.62
C LYS A 158 9.45 7.82 -13.02
N ALA A 159 9.72 6.58 -13.41
CA ALA A 159 9.29 6.07 -14.70
C ALA A 159 7.79 5.80 -14.75
N ILE A 160 7.16 5.59 -13.62
CA ILE A 160 5.74 5.20 -13.52
C ILE A 160 4.87 6.35 -13.00
N TYR A 161 5.34 7.06 -11.95
CA TYR A 161 4.51 7.99 -11.21
C TYR A 161 5.01 9.42 -11.33
N ILE A 162 4.07 10.34 -11.44
CA ILE A 162 4.32 11.77 -11.34
C ILE A 162 3.64 12.23 -10.05
N TYR A 163 4.46 12.50 -9.04
CA TYR A 163 3.96 13.00 -7.77
C TYR A 163 3.66 14.50 -7.91
N GLU A 164 2.48 14.91 -7.50
CA GLU A 164 2.09 16.30 -7.57
C GLU A 164 1.96 16.88 -6.16
N ASN A 165 2.76 17.91 -5.88
CA ASN A 165 2.68 18.60 -4.61
C ASN A 165 1.37 19.35 -4.48
N GLY A 166 0.88 19.47 -3.27
CA GLY A 166 -0.33 20.23 -2.99
C GLY A 166 -1.59 19.61 -3.54
N TYR A 167 -1.51 18.39 -3.91
CA TYR A 167 -2.63 17.72 -4.46
C TYR A 167 -3.64 17.30 -3.44
N GLY A 168 -3.73 17.98 -2.37
CA GLY A 168 -4.78 17.73 -1.41
C GLY A 168 -6.14 17.60 -2.04
N THR A 169 -6.33 18.26 -3.16
CA THR A 169 -7.52 18.04 -3.97
C THR A 169 -7.38 16.73 -4.69
N PHE A 170 -8.43 15.98 -4.66
CA PHE A 170 -8.45 14.71 -5.30
C PHE A 170 -9.84 14.41 -5.80
N TYR A 171 -9.94 13.85 -6.97
CA TYR A 171 -11.21 13.58 -7.60
C TYR A 171 -11.60 12.13 -7.34
N PRO A 172 -12.75 11.92 -6.66
CA PRO A 172 -13.10 10.56 -6.22
C PRO A 172 -13.30 9.55 -7.34
N ASP A 173 -13.56 10.01 -8.52
CA ASP A 173 -13.79 9.13 -9.66
C ASP A 173 -12.52 8.75 -10.41
N GLU A 174 -11.39 9.18 -9.94
CA GLU A 174 -10.09 8.83 -10.52
C GLU A 174 -9.44 7.55 -9.93
#